data_dc32a859b6049736acbc8e23c13e2a23
#
_entry.id   dc32a859b6049736acbc8e23c13e2a23
#
_cell.length_a   1.000
_cell.length_b   1.000
_cell.length_c   1.000
_cell.angle_alpha   90.00
_cell.angle_beta   90.00
_cell.angle_gamma   90.00
#
_symmetry.space_group_name_H-M   'P 1'
#
loop_
_entity.id
_entity.type
_entity.pdbx_description
1 polymer ?
#
loop_
_entity_poly.entity_id
_entity_poly.type
_entity_poly.pdbx_seq_one_letter_code
_entity_poly.pdbx_strand_id
1 'polypeptide(L)'
;VGKELLGRVVDGLGVPIDGKGNLSTKSQRKRVEVKAPGIIPRQSVNEPMQTGLKAIDTLIPIGRGQRELIIGDRQTGKTAVAVDTIINQKAINESSDEKKKLYCVYVAIGQKRSTVAQIVKTLEDAGAMKYTTVVSATASDSAPLQFLAPYTGCTIGEYFRDNGMHALIIYDDLSKQAVAYRQMSLLLRRPPGREAYPGD
;
A
#
# COMPACT_ATOMS: atom_id res chain seq x y z
N VAL A 1 -13.28 4.70 -2.65
CA VAL A 1 -12.73 3.42 -3.11
C VAL A 1 -13.34 3.03 -4.43
N GLY A 2 -12.66 2.24 -5.25
CA GLY A 2 -13.14 1.77 -6.54
C GLY A 2 -12.02 1.68 -7.58
N LYS A 3 -12.35 1.10 -8.75
CA LYS A 3 -11.40 1.01 -9.88
C LYS A 3 -10.98 2.39 -10.41
N GLU A 4 -11.72 3.44 -10.10
CA GLU A 4 -11.40 4.82 -10.49
C GLU A 4 -10.12 5.38 -9.84
N LEU A 5 -9.65 4.73 -8.78
CA LEU A 5 -8.37 5.06 -8.13
C LEU A 5 -7.16 4.47 -8.86
N LEU A 6 -7.36 3.55 -9.78
CA LEU A 6 -6.26 2.99 -10.58
C LEU A 6 -5.64 4.07 -11.47
N GLY A 7 -4.32 4.13 -11.47
CA GLY A 7 -3.56 5.16 -12.17
C GLY A 7 -3.51 6.51 -11.46
N ARG A 8 -4.05 6.61 -10.24
CA ARG A 8 -4.09 7.85 -9.48
C ARG A 8 -3.09 7.85 -8.33
N VAL A 9 -2.68 9.06 -7.97
CA VAL A 9 -1.91 9.34 -6.75
C VAL A 9 -2.80 10.15 -5.81
N VAL A 10 -3.01 9.62 -4.61
CA VAL A 10 -3.87 10.21 -3.59
C VAL A 10 -3.10 10.46 -2.29
N ASP A 11 -3.60 11.36 -1.45
CA ASP A 11 -3.06 11.60 -0.11
C ASP A 11 -3.56 10.57 0.93
N GLY A 12 -3.18 10.77 2.19
CA GLY A 12 -3.60 9.92 3.31
C GLY A 12 -5.13 9.90 3.57
N LEU A 13 -5.88 10.82 3.00
CA LEU A 13 -7.35 10.87 3.07
C LEU A 13 -8.03 10.35 1.79
N GLY A 14 -7.25 9.92 0.81
CA GLY A 14 -7.76 9.47 -0.48
C GLY A 14 -8.13 10.59 -1.45
N VAL A 15 -7.66 11.82 -1.19
CA VAL A 15 -7.85 12.96 -2.09
C VAL A 15 -6.76 12.95 -3.17
N PRO A 16 -7.13 13.07 -4.47
CA PRO A 16 -6.15 13.10 -5.55
C PRO A 16 -5.18 14.28 -5.44
N ILE A 17 -3.89 14.00 -5.65
CA ILE A 17 -2.82 15.00 -5.63
C ILE A 17 -1.98 14.99 -6.91
N ASP A 18 -2.41 14.26 -7.92
CA ASP A 18 -1.70 14.02 -9.18
C ASP A 18 -2.00 15.06 -10.29
N GLY A 19 -2.81 16.07 -9.99
CA GLY A 19 -3.20 17.08 -10.97
C GLY A 19 -4.19 16.61 -12.06
N LYS A 20 -4.63 15.35 -12.02
CA LYS A 20 -5.57 14.77 -13.01
C LYS A 20 -7.05 15.05 -12.69
N GLY A 21 -7.32 16.03 -11.81
CA GLY A 21 -8.68 16.40 -11.40
C GLY A 21 -9.28 15.50 -10.32
N ASN A 22 -10.48 15.84 -9.88
CA ASN A 22 -11.18 15.11 -8.82
C ASN A 22 -11.65 13.73 -9.29
N LEU A 23 -11.83 12.83 -8.34
CA LEU A 23 -12.50 11.55 -8.58
C LEU A 23 -13.97 11.80 -8.96
N SER A 24 -14.56 10.88 -9.71
CA SER A 24 -15.98 10.91 -10.06
C SER A 24 -16.84 10.97 -8.80
N THR A 25 -17.97 11.68 -8.87
CA THR A 25 -18.97 11.71 -7.81
C THR A 25 -19.59 10.34 -7.50
N LYS A 26 -19.38 9.36 -8.38
CA LYS A 26 -19.80 7.97 -8.20
C LYS A 26 -18.83 7.14 -7.34
N SER A 27 -17.65 7.68 -7.01
CA SER A 27 -16.68 7.00 -6.14
C SER A 27 -17.29 6.71 -4.78
N GLN A 28 -17.21 5.46 -4.35
CA GLN A 28 -17.70 5.07 -3.03
C GLN A 28 -16.76 5.58 -1.94
N ARG A 29 -17.33 6.07 -0.85
CA ARG A 29 -16.59 6.35 0.38
C ARG A 29 -16.71 5.17 1.33
N LYS A 30 -15.59 4.73 1.88
CA LYS A 30 -15.55 3.71 2.94
C LYS A 30 -14.87 4.27 4.18
N ARG A 31 -15.29 3.79 5.34
CA ARG A 31 -14.64 4.10 6.60
C ARG A 31 -13.28 3.38 6.64
N VAL A 32 -12.24 4.07 7.07
CA VAL A 32 -10.92 3.51 7.40
C VAL A 32 -10.91 2.98 8.84
N GLU A 33 -9.90 2.20 9.19
CA GLU A 33 -9.74 1.67 10.55
C GLU A 33 -10.94 0.83 11.04
N VAL A 34 -11.41 -0.07 10.20
CA VAL A 34 -12.45 -1.04 10.57
C VAL A 34 -11.84 -2.27 11.24
N LYS A 35 -12.58 -2.86 12.16
CA LYS A 35 -12.16 -4.12 12.79
C LYS A 35 -11.94 -5.21 11.74
N ALA A 36 -10.78 -5.86 11.82
CA ALA A 36 -10.43 -6.95 10.91
C ALA A 36 -11.42 -8.14 11.06
N PRO A 37 -11.66 -8.90 9.98
CA PRO A 37 -12.44 -10.13 10.05
C PRO A 37 -11.84 -11.11 11.06
N GLY A 38 -12.69 -11.81 11.80
CA GLY A 38 -12.29 -12.89 12.70
C GLY A 38 -11.70 -14.09 11.95
N ILE A 39 -11.39 -15.16 12.68
CA ILE A 39 -10.76 -16.37 12.13
C ILE A 39 -11.71 -17.12 11.19
N ILE A 40 -12.99 -17.21 11.54
CA ILE A 40 -13.99 -18.04 10.83
C ILE A 40 -14.16 -17.66 9.34
N PRO A 41 -14.27 -16.35 8.96
CA PRO A 41 -14.43 -15.97 7.56
C PRO A 41 -13.13 -16.00 6.75
N ARG A 42 -11.98 -16.32 7.36
CA ARG A 42 -10.69 -16.35 6.67
C ARG A 42 -10.50 -17.70 5.96
N GLN A 43 -10.03 -17.64 4.72
CA GLN A 43 -9.62 -18.81 3.95
C GLN A 43 -8.13 -19.05 4.11
N SER A 44 -7.72 -20.33 4.00
CA SER A 44 -6.31 -20.68 3.93
C SER A 44 -5.67 -20.11 2.66
N VAL A 45 -4.40 -19.72 2.77
CA VAL A 45 -3.60 -19.26 1.62
C VAL A 45 -3.27 -20.48 0.76
N ASN A 46 -3.76 -20.50 -0.48
CA ASN A 46 -3.60 -21.63 -1.41
C ASN A 46 -3.26 -21.20 -2.84
N GLU A 47 -3.21 -19.90 -3.12
CA GLU A 47 -2.85 -19.37 -4.43
C GLU A 47 -1.51 -18.61 -4.36
N PRO A 48 -0.55 -18.88 -5.25
CA PRO A 48 0.71 -18.15 -5.26
C PRO A 48 0.54 -16.71 -5.76
N MET A 49 1.29 -15.81 -5.13
CA MET A 49 1.53 -14.46 -5.61
C MET A 49 2.96 -14.41 -6.15
N GLN A 50 3.10 -14.41 -7.45
CA GLN A 50 4.41 -14.39 -8.09
C GLN A 50 4.99 -12.98 -8.08
N THR A 51 6.14 -12.82 -7.45
CA THR A 51 6.86 -11.54 -7.40
C THR A 51 7.64 -11.27 -8.69
N GLY A 52 7.93 -12.31 -9.46
CA GLY A 52 8.84 -12.26 -10.60
C GLY A 52 10.32 -12.27 -10.20
N LEU A 53 10.62 -12.36 -8.91
CA LEU A 53 11.97 -12.47 -8.37
C LEU A 53 12.25 -13.94 -8.07
N LYS A 54 13.12 -14.56 -8.88
CA LYS A 54 13.39 -16.01 -8.81
C LYS A 54 13.73 -16.50 -7.41
N ALA A 55 14.56 -15.75 -6.68
CA ALA A 55 14.98 -16.14 -5.33
C ALA A 55 13.79 -16.20 -4.35
N ILE A 56 12.82 -15.31 -4.48
CA ILE A 56 11.62 -15.31 -3.63
C ILE A 56 10.67 -16.41 -4.09
N ASP A 57 10.32 -16.43 -5.37
CA ASP A 57 9.29 -17.31 -5.90
C ASP A 57 9.66 -18.80 -5.81
N THR A 58 10.96 -19.13 -5.78
CA THR A 58 11.43 -20.51 -5.69
C THR A 58 11.78 -20.99 -4.29
N LEU A 59 12.29 -20.09 -3.43
CA LEU A 59 12.79 -20.46 -2.10
C LEU A 59 11.82 -20.10 -0.98
N ILE A 60 11.10 -18.96 -1.11
CA ILE A 60 10.21 -18.43 -0.10
C ILE A 60 8.95 -17.91 -0.79
N PRO A 61 8.16 -18.79 -1.44
CA PRO A 61 7.00 -18.36 -2.22
C PRO A 61 5.97 -17.64 -1.34
N ILE A 62 5.43 -16.55 -1.85
CA ILE A 62 4.41 -15.76 -1.18
C ILE A 62 3.04 -16.15 -1.73
N GLY A 63 2.05 -16.29 -0.88
CA GLY A 63 0.68 -16.59 -1.25
C GLY A 63 -0.24 -15.36 -1.23
N ARG A 64 -1.28 -15.39 -2.03
CA ARG A 64 -2.33 -14.37 -2.01
C ARG A 64 -3.09 -14.42 -0.69
N GLY A 65 -3.10 -13.30 0.02
CA GLY A 65 -3.63 -13.20 1.38
C GLY A 65 -2.57 -13.32 2.48
N GLN A 66 -1.32 -13.60 2.14
CA GLN A 66 -0.21 -13.62 3.08
C GLN A 66 0.24 -12.18 3.42
N ARG A 67 0.78 -12.03 4.63
CA ARG A 67 1.54 -10.84 5.03
C ARG A 67 2.99 -11.20 5.09
N GLU A 68 3.83 -10.40 4.43
CA GLU A 68 5.27 -10.62 4.36
C GLU A 68 6.01 -9.37 4.81
N LEU A 69 7.08 -9.54 5.56
CA LEU A 69 7.93 -8.47 6.04
C LEU A 69 9.20 -8.39 5.20
N ILE A 70 9.47 -7.24 4.59
CA ILE A 70 10.74 -6.92 3.97
C ILE A 70 11.53 -6.07 4.97
N ILE A 71 12.55 -6.65 5.59
CA ILE A 71 13.39 -5.97 6.57
C ILE A 71 14.83 -5.84 6.07
N GLY A 72 15.47 -4.74 6.43
CA GLY A 72 16.87 -4.47 6.09
C GLY A 72 17.24 -3.02 6.35
N ASP A 73 18.54 -2.73 6.33
CA ASP A 73 19.07 -1.39 6.50
C ASP A 73 18.71 -0.45 5.35
N ARG A 74 19.09 0.81 5.48
CA ARG A 74 18.90 1.80 4.41
C ARG A 74 19.64 1.36 3.14
N GLN A 75 19.02 1.59 1.98
CA GLN A 75 19.59 1.31 0.65
C GLN A 75 19.92 -0.17 0.37
N THR A 76 19.28 -1.10 1.07
CA THR A 76 19.45 -2.55 0.84
C THR A 76 18.53 -3.11 -0.25
N GLY A 77 17.80 -2.27 -0.96
CA GLY A 77 16.94 -2.70 -2.06
C GLY A 77 15.50 -3.06 -1.68
N LYS A 78 15.04 -2.75 -0.45
CA LYS A 78 13.66 -3.05 0.00
C LYS A 78 12.59 -2.49 -0.95
N THR A 79 12.72 -1.20 -1.28
CA THR A 79 11.80 -0.52 -2.21
C THR A 79 11.90 -1.12 -3.62
N ALA A 80 13.10 -1.51 -4.06
CA ALA A 80 13.28 -2.15 -5.37
C ALA A 80 12.50 -3.46 -5.46
N VAL A 81 12.61 -4.34 -4.45
CA VAL A 81 11.83 -5.59 -4.39
C VAL A 81 10.34 -5.30 -4.51
N ALA A 82 9.85 -4.29 -3.81
CA ALA A 82 8.44 -3.90 -3.81
C ALA A 82 7.98 -3.38 -5.18
N VAL A 83 8.75 -2.47 -5.78
CA VAL A 83 8.44 -1.87 -7.10
C VAL A 83 8.54 -2.90 -8.21
N ASP A 84 9.56 -3.74 -8.21
CA ASP A 84 9.73 -4.81 -9.19
C ASP A 84 8.57 -5.82 -9.11
N THR A 85 8.11 -6.14 -7.90
CA THR A 85 6.94 -7.00 -7.72
C THR A 85 5.70 -6.41 -8.38
N ILE A 86 5.46 -5.10 -8.25
CA ILE A 86 4.35 -4.43 -8.92
C ILE A 86 4.51 -4.50 -10.45
N ILE A 87 5.69 -4.17 -10.96
CA ILE A 87 5.97 -4.15 -12.40
C ILE A 87 5.78 -5.55 -13.00
N ASN A 88 6.22 -6.58 -12.31
CA ASN A 88 6.13 -7.96 -12.76
C ASN A 88 4.68 -8.51 -12.80
N GLN A 89 3.69 -7.82 -12.22
CA GLN A 89 2.27 -8.18 -12.37
C GLN A 89 1.69 -7.80 -13.74
N LYS A 90 2.44 -7.11 -14.60
CA LYS A 90 1.96 -6.60 -15.89
C LYS A 90 1.36 -7.71 -16.76
N ALA A 91 2.09 -8.80 -16.96
CA ALA A 91 1.65 -9.91 -17.81
C ALA A 91 0.34 -10.54 -17.34
N ILE A 92 0.17 -10.70 -16.01
CA ILE A 92 -1.06 -11.24 -15.41
C ILE A 92 -2.22 -10.25 -15.59
N ASN A 93 -1.96 -8.96 -15.40
CA ASN A 93 -2.97 -7.90 -15.51
C ASN A 93 -3.39 -7.59 -16.97
N GLU A 94 -2.54 -7.89 -17.93
CA GLU A 94 -2.85 -7.79 -19.37
C GLU A 94 -3.56 -9.04 -19.90
N SER A 95 -3.62 -10.13 -19.14
CA SER A 95 -4.36 -11.33 -19.52
C SER A 95 -5.87 -11.08 -19.54
N SER A 96 -6.60 -11.91 -20.27
CA SER A 96 -8.08 -11.86 -20.31
C SER A 96 -8.76 -12.44 -19.08
N ASP A 97 -8.01 -13.11 -18.20
CA ASP A 97 -8.55 -13.76 -17.01
C ASP A 97 -8.64 -12.75 -15.85
N GLU A 98 -9.81 -12.15 -15.71
CA GLU A 98 -10.09 -11.17 -14.64
C GLU A 98 -9.88 -11.73 -13.22
N LYS A 99 -10.04 -13.05 -13.02
CA LYS A 99 -9.89 -13.68 -11.71
C LYS A 99 -8.44 -13.75 -11.25
N LYS A 100 -7.50 -13.73 -12.18
CA LYS A 100 -6.06 -13.79 -11.88
C LYS A 100 -5.43 -12.42 -11.69
N LYS A 101 -6.08 -11.36 -12.13
CA LYS A 101 -5.56 -10.00 -12.03
C LYS A 101 -5.24 -9.63 -10.58
N LEU A 102 -4.14 -8.91 -10.41
CA LEU A 102 -3.68 -8.43 -9.12
C LEU A 102 -3.57 -6.90 -9.15
N TYR A 103 -4.48 -6.25 -8.46
CA TYR A 103 -4.46 -4.79 -8.32
C TYR A 103 -3.48 -4.39 -7.24
N CYS A 104 -2.70 -3.35 -7.48
CA CYS A 104 -1.63 -2.95 -6.57
C CYS A 104 -1.94 -1.62 -5.88
N VAL A 105 -1.58 -1.52 -4.61
CA VAL A 105 -1.63 -0.28 -3.84
C VAL A 105 -0.25 -0.07 -3.23
N TYR A 106 0.41 1.01 -3.62
CA TYR A 106 1.68 1.41 -3.05
C TYR A 106 1.48 2.56 -2.08
N VAL A 107 1.82 2.36 -0.82
CA VAL A 107 1.66 3.35 0.24
C VAL A 107 3.02 3.89 0.64
N ALA A 108 3.32 5.12 0.21
CA ALA A 108 4.54 5.85 0.57
C ALA A 108 4.31 6.63 1.87
N ILE A 109 5.05 6.29 2.92
CA ILE A 109 4.89 6.90 4.25
C ILE A 109 6.18 7.61 4.64
N GLY A 110 6.10 8.91 4.89
CA GLY A 110 7.23 9.70 5.38
C GLY A 110 8.42 9.79 4.42
N GLN A 111 8.22 9.50 3.14
CA GLN A 111 9.24 9.63 2.10
C GLN A 111 9.33 11.06 1.56
N LYS A 112 10.45 11.40 0.92
CA LYS A 112 10.58 12.67 0.21
C LYS A 112 9.66 12.69 -1.01
N ARG A 113 9.06 13.85 -1.32
CA ARG A 113 8.22 14.01 -2.53
C ARG A 113 8.92 13.60 -3.82
N SER A 114 10.21 13.95 -3.95
CA SER A 114 11.02 13.56 -5.11
C SER A 114 11.15 12.04 -5.27
N THR A 115 11.29 11.31 -4.17
CA THR A 115 11.36 9.85 -4.18
C THR A 115 10.02 9.24 -4.64
N VAL A 116 8.92 9.75 -4.11
CA VAL A 116 7.58 9.28 -4.52
C VAL A 116 7.34 9.58 -6.01
N ALA A 117 7.69 10.80 -6.46
CA ALA A 117 7.56 11.17 -7.88
C ALA A 117 8.38 10.26 -8.80
N GLN A 118 9.60 9.88 -8.38
CA GLN A 118 10.43 8.95 -9.14
C GLN A 118 9.83 7.55 -9.21
N ILE A 119 9.26 7.04 -8.11
CA ILE A 119 8.58 5.75 -8.08
C ILE A 119 7.36 5.76 -9.01
N VAL A 120 6.53 6.80 -8.92
CA VAL A 120 5.37 6.97 -9.81
C VAL A 120 5.80 6.97 -11.27
N LYS A 121 6.86 7.73 -11.62
CA LYS A 121 7.40 7.75 -12.97
C LYS A 121 7.89 6.37 -13.41
N THR A 122 8.62 5.66 -12.57
CA THR A 122 9.08 4.29 -12.87
C THR A 122 7.90 3.34 -13.14
N LEU A 123 6.82 3.43 -12.37
CA LEU A 123 5.62 2.65 -12.58
C LEU A 123 4.87 3.07 -13.85
N GLU A 124 4.84 4.35 -14.19
CA GLU A 124 4.25 4.87 -15.44
C GLU A 124 5.03 4.38 -16.65
N ASP A 125 6.35 4.52 -16.66
CA ASP A 125 7.23 4.10 -17.74
C ASP A 125 7.13 2.57 -18.00
N ALA A 126 6.95 1.78 -16.94
CA ALA A 126 6.69 0.34 -17.04
C ALA A 126 5.25 -0.01 -17.45
N GLY A 127 4.35 0.96 -17.47
CA GLY A 127 2.91 0.74 -17.73
C GLY A 127 2.14 0.12 -16.56
N ALA A 128 2.76 0.06 -15.38
CA ALA A 128 2.19 -0.55 -14.17
C ALA A 128 1.15 0.34 -13.47
N MET A 129 1.13 1.65 -13.73
CA MET A 129 0.14 2.55 -13.14
C MET A 129 -1.30 2.19 -13.54
N LYS A 130 -1.52 1.49 -14.66
CA LYS A 130 -2.86 1.09 -15.11
C LYS A 130 -3.61 0.23 -14.09
N TYR A 131 -2.89 -0.50 -13.26
CA TYR A 131 -3.44 -1.39 -12.23
C TYR A 131 -2.95 -1.04 -10.82
N THR A 132 -2.31 0.12 -10.65
CA THR A 132 -1.72 0.55 -9.38
C THR A 132 -2.34 1.86 -8.91
N THR A 133 -2.60 1.95 -7.62
CA THR A 133 -2.93 3.19 -6.91
C THR A 133 -1.78 3.54 -5.98
N VAL A 134 -1.36 4.80 -5.96
CA VAL A 134 -0.33 5.29 -5.03
C VAL A 134 -1.00 6.15 -3.96
N VAL A 135 -0.77 5.80 -2.69
CA VAL A 135 -1.14 6.62 -1.53
C VAL A 135 0.12 7.27 -1.00
N SER A 136 0.16 8.59 -0.97
CA SER A 136 1.36 9.34 -0.58
C SER A 136 1.08 10.21 0.63
N ALA A 137 1.79 9.95 1.72
CA ALA A 137 1.92 10.83 2.87
C ALA A 137 3.40 11.09 3.10
N THR A 138 3.88 12.21 2.56
CA THR A 138 5.31 12.56 2.52
C THR A 138 5.82 13.03 3.87
N ALA A 139 7.13 13.17 4.01
CA ALA A 139 7.76 13.68 5.23
C ALA A 139 7.35 15.14 5.57
N SER A 140 6.83 15.89 4.62
CA SER A 140 6.32 17.25 4.83
C SER A 140 4.83 17.29 5.21
N ASP A 141 4.13 16.16 5.13
CA ASP A 141 2.74 16.07 5.54
C ASP A 141 2.64 15.91 7.07
N SER A 142 1.48 16.26 7.63
CA SER A 142 1.26 16.16 9.06
C SER A 142 1.33 14.70 9.57
N ALA A 143 1.72 14.51 10.83
CA ALA A 143 1.78 13.19 11.44
C ALA A 143 0.45 12.40 11.35
N PRO A 144 -0.73 13.01 11.54
CA PRO A 144 -2.00 12.33 11.33
C PRO A 144 -2.17 11.75 9.92
N LEU A 145 -1.76 12.46 8.88
CA LEU A 145 -1.84 11.95 7.50
C LEU A 145 -0.89 10.79 7.25
N GLN A 146 0.33 10.86 7.79
CA GLN A 146 1.29 9.75 7.72
C GLN A 146 0.80 8.52 8.48
N PHE A 147 0.14 8.73 9.62
CA PHE A 147 -0.47 7.65 10.41
C PHE A 147 -1.64 6.99 9.67
N LEU A 148 -2.52 7.77 9.02
CA LEU A 148 -3.70 7.27 8.33
C LEU A 148 -3.41 6.62 6.99
N ALA A 149 -2.33 6.97 6.32
CA ALA A 149 -2.03 6.49 4.97
C ALA A 149 -2.05 4.96 4.81
N PRO A 150 -1.48 4.15 5.71
CA PRO A 150 -1.58 2.69 5.63
C PRO A 150 -3.02 2.18 5.71
N TYR A 151 -3.86 2.77 6.56
CA TYR A 151 -5.27 2.39 6.69
C TYR A 151 -6.05 2.74 5.43
N THR A 152 -5.76 3.90 4.83
CA THR A 152 -6.34 4.30 3.54
C THR A 152 -5.95 3.31 2.43
N GLY A 153 -4.66 2.97 2.35
CA GLY A 153 -4.18 1.97 1.40
C GLY A 153 -4.83 0.59 1.61
N CYS A 154 -4.97 0.18 2.86
CA CYS A 154 -5.67 -1.06 3.22
C CYS A 154 -7.13 -1.03 2.73
N THR A 155 -7.85 0.04 3.02
CA THR A 155 -9.26 0.19 2.63
C THR A 155 -9.45 0.19 1.10
N ILE A 156 -8.48 0.75 0.36
CA ILE A 156 -8.48 0.68 -1.12
C ILE A 156 -8.29 -0.77 -1.57
N GLY A 157 -7.34 -1.51 -0.99
CA GLY A 157 -7.11 -2.92 -1.30
C GLY A 157 -8.29 -3.82 -0.91
N GLU A 158 -8.92 -3.55 0.22
CA GLU A 158 -10.12 -4.26 0.68
C GLU A 158 -11.30 -4.14 -0.29
N TYR A 159 -11.41 -3.03 -1.01
CA TYR A 159 -12.43 -2.91 -2.06
C TYR A 159 -12.28 -4.02 -3.11
N PHE A 160 -11.09 -4.31 -3.56
CA PHE A 160 -10.85 -5.38 -4.53
C PHE A 160 -11.14 -6.76 -3.92
N ARG A 161 -10.64 -7.01 -2.72
CA ARG A 161 -10.90 -8.26 -1.99
C ARG A 161 -12.40 -8.51 -1.82
N ASP A 162 -13.15 -7.52 -1.35
CA ASP A 162 -14.57 -7.63 -1.06
C ASP A 162 -15.42 -7.84 -2.33
N ASN A 163 -14.88 -7.52 -3.50
CA ASN A 163 -15.50 -7.73 -4.80
C ASN A 163 -14.94 -8.96 -5.55
N GLY A 164 -14.30 -9.89 -4.85
CA GLY A 164 -13.80 -11.14 -5.42
C GLY A 164 -12.59 -10.97 -6.34
N MET A 165 -11.83 -9.88 -6.17
CA MET A 165 -10.59 -9.60 -6.89
C MET A 165 -9.40 -9.72 -5.94
N HIS A 166 -8.18 -9.75 -6.47
CA HIS A 166 -6.97 -9.78 -5.67
C HIS A 166 -6.33 -8.41 -5.57
N ALA A 167 -5.73 -8.13 -4.42
CA ALA A 167 -4.98 -6.91 -4.18
C ALA A 167 -3.64 -7.20 -3.51
N LEU A 168 -2.61 -6.48 -3.95
CA LEU A 168 -1.31 -6.40 -3.30
C LEU A 168 -1.18 -5.00 -2.69
N ILE A 169 -0.88 -4.93 -1.40
CA ILE A 169 -0.65 -3.65 -0.73
C ILE A 169 0.79 -3.63 -0.21
N ILE A 170 1.51 -2.58 -0.54
CA ILE A 170 2.88 -2.37 -0.10
C ILE A 170 2.92 -1.14 0.79
N TYR A 171 3.42 -1.29 2.02
CA TYR A 171 3.63 -0.20 2.96
C TYR A 171 5.12 0.13 3.03
N ASP A 172 5.53 1.28 2.53
CA ASP A 172 6.93 1.71 2.52
C ASP A 172 7.06 3.09 3.21
N ASP A 173 7.39 3.15 4.50
CA ASP A 173 7.56 2.02 5.44
C ASP A 173 6.76 2.25 6.74
N LEU A 174 6.46 1.18 7.45
CA LEU A 174 5.72 1.22 8.70
C LEU A 174 6.54 1.78 9.88
N SER A 175 7.87 1.83 9.78
CA SER A 175 8.71 2.52 10.78
C SER A 175 8.41 4.01 10.80
N LYS A 176 8.16 4.62 9.65
CA LYS A 176 7.74 6.03 9.56
C LYS A 176 6.34 6.25 10.14
N GLN A 177 5.42 5.31 9.92
CA GLN A 177 4.11 5.35 10.57
C GLN A 177 4.24 5.32 12.09
N ALA A 178 5.10 4.44 12.64
CA ALA A 178 5.33 4.35 14.08
C ALA A 178 5.89 5.66 14.65
N VAL A 179 6.81 6.32 13.93
CA VAL A 179 7.31 7.65 14.32
C VAL A 179 6.19 8.70 14.31
N ALA A 180 5.32 8.68 13.31
CA ALA A 180 4.16 9.57 13.26
C ALA A 180 3.19 9.32 14.42
N TYR A 181 2.93 8.07 14.75
CA TYR A 181 2.09 7.69 15.90
C TYR A 181 2.71 8.14 17.24
N ARG A 182 4.01 7.97 17.41
CA ARG A 182 4.73 8.51 18.58
C ARG A 182 4.53 10.02 18.72
N GLN A 183 4.70 10.77 17.64
CA GLN A 183 4.53 12.21 17.64
C GLN A 183 3.11 12.61 18.05
N MET A 184 2.09 11.97 17.47
CA MET A 184 0.69 12.20 17.83
C MET A 184 0.42 11.89 19.30
N SER A 185 0.92 10.77 19.80
CA SER A 185 0.72 10.32 21.18
C SER A 185 1.32 11.30 22.19
N LEU A 186 2.50 11.84 21.90
CA LEU A 186 3.14 12.87 22.75
C LEU A 186 2.35 14.16 22.74
N LEU A 187 1.81 14.58 21.59
CA LEU A 187 0.95 15.76 21.50
C LEU A 187 -0.36 15.59 22.30
N LEU A 188 -0.88 14.37 22.32
CA LEU A 188 -2.06 14.00 23.13
C LEU A 188 -1.73 13.74 24.60
N ARG A 189 -0.49 14.02 25.02
CA ARG A 189 -0.01 13.84 26.41
C ARG A 189 -0.15 12.42 26.93
N ARG A 190 -0.10 11.41 26.07
CA ARG A 190 -0.01 10.01 26.50
C ARG A 190 1.34 9.76 27.16
N PRO A 191 1.40 8.99 28.26
CA PRO A 191 2.66 8.71 28.95
C PRO A 191 3.63 7.98 28.02
N PRO A 192 4.86 8.48 27.85
CA PRO A 192 5.84 7.85 26.99
C PRO A 192 6.43 6.60 27.68
N GLY A 193 6.56 5.53 26.90
CA GLY A 193 7.34 4.35 27.24
C GLY A 193 8.78 4.43 26.71
N ARG A 194 9.36 3.28 26.38
CA ARG A 194 10.72 3.21 25.82
C ARG A 194 10.80 4.00 24.51
N GLU A 195 11.86 4.80 24.35
CA GLU A 195 12.10 5.66 23.19
C GLU A 195 10.93 6.63 22.89
N ALA A 196 10.20 6.99 23.92
CA ALA A 196 9.01 7.85 23.87
C ALA A 196 7.83 7.27 23.06
N TYR A 197 7.83 5.98 22.73
CA TYR A 197 6.66 5.33 22.18
C TYR A 197 5.60 5.10 23.26
N PRO A 198 4.30 5.19 22.94
CA PRO A 198 3.26 4.81 23.89
C PRO A 198 3.32 3.31 24.20
N GLY A 199 2.78 2.91 25.35
CA GLY A 199 2.80 1.52 25.79
C GLY A 199 1.70 0.64 25.17
N ASP A 200 0.88 1.21 24.31
CA ASP A 200 -0.27 0.57 23.65
C ASP A 200 0.00 0.22 22.18
#